data_c443f04a486dc868061439bc4c548b0e
#
_entry.id   c443f04a486dc868061439bc4c548b0e
#
_cell.length_a   1.000
_cell.length_b   1.000
_cell.length_c   1.000
_cell.angle_alpha   90.00
_cell.angle_beta   90.00
_cell.angle_gamma   90.00
#
_symmetry.space_group_name_H-M   'P 1'
#
loop_
_entity.id
_entity.type
_entity.pdbx_description
1 polymer ?
#
loop_
_entity_poly.entity_id
_entity_poly.type
_entity_poly.pdbx_seq_one_letter_code
_entity_poly.pdbx_strand_id
1 'polypeptide(L)'
;MQAAAPAARPYAKALFELARERQRLDDVGRELDALAAEVAGGELNAFLGRPWVAPAAKRGVAAQVAEQLGVSKLTRDFLALVAAQGRANVLPEMAAAYHAMVDAERGIVRARVRTAVALTDAERQTLAGRLARALERRNATGSSAAAGAGGHGRVSQVVIEEVVDPTLMGGFVAEIGGLILDGSLDGQLARLRQRLARG
;
A
#
# COMPACT_ATOMS: atom_id res chain seq x y z
N MET A 1 -8.40 5.72 -0.23
CA MET A 1 -6.98 5.71 0.22
C MET A 1 -6.82 6.82 1.25
N GLN A 2 -6.60 6.48 2.52
CA GLN A 2 -6.10 7.45 3.47
C GLN A 2 -4.67 7.80 3.02
N ALA A 3 -4.41 9.08 2.76
CA ALA A 3 -3.06 9.54 2.49
C ALA A 3 -2.22 9.17 3.73
N ALA A 4 -1.14 8.41 3.52
CA ALA A 4 -0.23 8.05 4.60
C ALA A 4 0.13 9.32 5.37
N ALA A 5 -0.03 9.29 6.70
CA ALA A 5 0.30 10.44 7.52
C ALA A 5 1.69 10.93 7.13
N PRO A 6 1.91 12.25 6.91
CA PRO A 6 3.17 12.77 6.38
C PRO A 6 4.39 12.32 7.21
N ALA A 7 4.16 11.92 8.46
CA ALA A 7 5.18 11.37 9.35
C ALA A 7 5.53 9.88 9.10
N ALA A 8 4.69 9.08 8.44
CA ALA A 8 4.91 7.64 8.25
C ALA A 8 6.00 7.34 7.22
N ARG A 9 5.99 8.06 6.10
CA ARG A 9 6.83 7.79 4.93
C ARG A 9 8.35 7.85 5.19
N PRO A 10 8.89 8.84 5.94
CA PRO A 10 10.32 8.89 6.24
C PRO A 10 10.81 7.69 7.06
N TYR A 11 10.01 7.23 8.04
CA TYR A 11 10.34 6.07 8.85
C TYR A 11 10.31 4.78 8.03
N ALA A 12 9.27 4.59 7.23
CA ALA A 12 9.15 3.45 6.33
C ALA A 12 10.31 3.39 5.33
N LYS A 13 10.75 4.55 4.79
CA LYS A 13 11.89 4.64 3.88
C LYS A 13 13.19 4.22 4.55
N ALA A 14 13.47 4.73 5.74
CA ALA A 14 14.69 4.36 6.47
C ALA A 14 14.72 2.84 6.77
N LEU A 15 13.58 2.27 7.21
CA LEU A 15 13.48 0.84 7.46
C LEU A 15 13.64 0.03 6.17
N PHE A 16 13.04 0.47 5.06
CA PHE A 16 13.16 -0.16 3.75
C PHE A 16 14.62 -0.20 3.26
N GLU A 17 15.36 0.91 3.36
CA GLU A 17 16.76 0.98 2.96
C GLU A 17 17.63 -0.01 3.76
N LEU A 18 17.45 -0.06 5.09
CA LEU A 18 18.15 -1.00 5.96
C LEU A 18 17.78 -2.47 5.69
N ALA A 19 16.49 -2.74 5.43
CA ALA A 19 16.01 -4.08 5.10
C ALA A 19 16.54 -4.55 3.74
N ARG A 20 16.64 -3.63 2.75
CA ARG A 20 17.20 -3.88 1.43
C ARG A 20 18.68 -4.21 1.50
N GLU A 21 19.48 -3.43 2.24
CA GLU A 21 20.91 -3.70 2.45
C GLU A 21 21.16 -5.09 3.07
N ARG A 22 20.25 -5.53 3.95
CA ARG A 22 20.32 -6.84 4.61
C ARG A 22 19.64 -7.97 3.84
N GLN A 23 19.06 -7.69 2.67
CA GLN A 23 18.30 -8.64 1.84
C GLN A 23 17.15 -9.34 2.59
N ARG A 24 16.46 -8.61 3.50
CA ARG A 24 15.40 -9.13 4.36
C ARG A 24 14.09 -8.36 4.21
N LEU A 25 13.78 -7.90 2.98
CA LEU A 25 12.58 -7.11 2.71
C LEU A 25 11.28 -7.83 3.13
N ASP A 26 11.17 -9.12 2.82
CA ASP A 26 9.94 -9.89 3.12
C ASP A 26 9.80 -10.19 4.61
N ASP A 27 10.90 -10.54 5.27
CA ASP A 27 10.88 -10.85 6.70
C ASP A 27 10.48 -9.61 7.50
N VAL A 28 11.13 -8.47 7.22
CA VAL A 28 10.84 -7.20 7.88
C VAL A 28 9.41 -6.74 7.59
N GLY A 29 8.90 -6.98 6.37
CA GLY A 29 7.49 -6.69 6.03
C GLY A 29 6.51 -7.47 6.91
N ARG A 30 6.72 -8.80 7.04
CA ARG A 30 5.87 -9.65 7.90
C ARG A 30 5.97 -9.28 9.38
N GLU A 31 7.17 -8.99 9.85
CA GLU A 31 7.40 -8.53 11.23
C GLU A 31 6.69 -7.20 11.50
N LEU A 32 6.73 -6.28 10.53
CA LEU A 32 6.08 -4.97 10.63
C LEU A 32 4.55 -5.08 10.63
N ASP A 33 3.98 -6.01 9.83
CA ASP A 33 2.54 -6.28 9.83
C ASP A 33 2.08 -6.86 11.18
N ALA A 34 2.83 -7.80 11.75
CA ALA A 34 2.55 -8.36 13.06
C ALA A 34 2.56 -7.28 14.16
N LEU A 35 3.56 -6.39 14.14
CA LEU A 35 3.64 -5.26 15.06
C LEU A 35 2.50 -4.26 14.86
N ALA A 36 2.14 -3.97 13.62
CA ALA A 36 1.05 -3.04 13.30
C ALA A 36 -0.30 -3.58 13.79
N ALA A 37 -0.54 -4.89 13.66
CA ALA A 37 -1.74 -5.55 14.17
C ALA A 37 -1.82 -5.49 15.69
N GLU A 38 -0.70 -5.76 16.38
CA GLU A 38 -0.64 -5.71 17.84
C GLU A 38 -0.86 -4.29 18.37
N VAL A 39 -0.23 -3.30 17.76
CA VAL A 39 -0.41 -1.89 18.15
C VAL A 39 -1.83 -1.40 17.84
N ALA A 40 -2.46 -1.85 16.77
CA ALA A 40 -3.84 -1.50 16.45
C ALA A 40 -4.85 -2.03 17.50
N GLY A 41 -4.49 -3.03 18.28
CA GLY A 41 -5.33 -3.74 19.24
C GLY A 41 -5.73 -2.98 20.52
N GLY A 42 -5.50 -1.68 20.65
CA GLY A 42 -6.16 -0.82 21.66
C GLY A 42 -5.28 -0.39 22.85
N GLU A 43 -5.01 -1.23 23.87
CA GLU A 43 -4.33 -0.80 25.10
C GLU A 43 -2.89 -0.38 24.88
N LEU A 44 -2.14 -1.11 24.05
CA LEU A 44 -0.76 -0.81 23.71
C LEU A 44 -0.64 0.52 23.00
N ASN A 45 -1.51 0.79 22.03
CA ASN A 45 -1.56 2.07 21.31
C ASN A 45 -1.87 3.22 22.27
N ALA A 46 -2.88 3.04 23.14
CA ALA A 46 -3.23 4.03 24.15
C ALA A 46 -2.07 4.33 25.11
N PHE A 47 -1.31 3.30 25.52
CA PHE A 47 -0.13 3.48 26.38
C PHE A 47 1.00 4.22 25.66
N LEU A 48 1.37 3.77 24.47
CA LEU A 48 2.47 4.34 23.69
C LEU A 48 2.17 5.77 23.21
N GLY A 49 0.89 6.12 23.02
CA GLY A 49 0.45 7.46 22.64
C GLY A 49 0.44 8.48 23.78
N ARG A 50 0.53 8.07 25.05
CA ARG A 50 0.43 8.99 26.22
C ARG A 50 1.64 9.92 26.29
N PRO A 51 1.44 11.26 26.30
CA PRO A 51 2.56 12.22 26.35
C PRO A 51 3.34 12.20 27.66
N TRP A 52 2.68 11.86 28.77
CA TRP A 52 3.29 11.84 30.11
C TRP A 52 4.08 10.57 30.44
N VAL A 53 4.04 9.54 29.59
CA VAL A 53 4.86 8.33 29.77
C VAL A 53 6.26 8.60 29.26
N ALA A 54 7.25 8.34 30.14
CA ALA A 54 8.65 8.57 29.82
C ALA A 54 9.08 7.74 28.59
N PRO A 55 9.91 8.29 27.68
CA PRO A 55 10.40 7.57 26.50
C PRO A 55 11.12 6.26 26.83
N ALA A 56 11.78 6.16 27.97
CA ALA A 56 12.43 4.94 28.45
C ALA A 56 11.42 3.82 28.74
N ALA A 57 10.29 4.15 29.40
CA ALA A 57 9.22 3.19 29.68
C ALA A 57 8.56 2.70 28.38
N LYS A 58 8.31 3.60 27.43
CA LYS A 58 7.79 3.23 26.10
C LYS A 58 8.72 2.27 25.35
N ARG A 59 10.03 2.53 25.40
CA ARG A 59 11.03 1.63 24.81
C ARG A 59 11.05 0.26 25.49
N GLY A 60 10.91 0.21 26.81
CA GLY A 60 10.86 -1.04 27.55
C GLY A 60 9.67 -1.92 27.14
N VAL A 61 8.47 -1.33 27.07
CA VAL A 61 7.27 -2.04 26.62
C VAL A 61 7.39 -2.46 25.14
N ALA A 62 7.89 -1.59 24.28
CA ALA A 62 8.12 -1.90 22.88
C ALA A 62 9.10 -3.07 22.70
N ALA A 63 10.16 -3.15 23.52
CA ALA A 63 11.12 -4.24 23.50
C ALA A 63 10.48 -5.58 23.93
N GLN A 64 9.64 -5.57 24.98
CA GLN A 64 8.90 -6.75 25.42
C GLN A 64 7.94 -7.28 24.36
N VAL A 65 7.17 -6.39 23.71
CA VAL A 65 6.27 -6.77 22.60
C VAL A 65 7.07 -7.36 21.44
N ALA A 66 8.18 -6.73 21.07
CA ALA A 66 9.04 -7.22 20.01
C ALA A 66 9.65 -8.60 20.32
N GLU A 67 9.98 -8.85 21.58
CA GLU A 67 10.49 -10.14 22.05
C GLU A 67 9.40 -11.23 22.02
N GLN A 68 8.20 -10.92 22.47
CA GLN A 68 7.06 -11.84 22.43
C GLN A 68 6.71 -12.26 21.00
N LEU A 69 6.80 -11.33 20.05
CA LEU A 69 6.55 -11.60 18.63
C LEU A 69 7.75 -12.24 17.91
N GLY A 70 8.89 -12.35 18.56
CA GLY A 70 10.10 -12.96 17.99
C GLY A 70 10.67 -12.20 16.79
N VAL A 71 10.42 -10.88 16.70
CA VAL A 71 10.89 -10.07 15.57
C VAL A 71 12.41 -9.86 15.61
N SER A 72 12.99 -9.60 14.46
CA SER A 72 14.41 -9.37 14.30
C SER A 72 14.89 -8.13 15.07
N LYS A 73 16.20 -8.07 15.35
CA LYS A 73 16.81 -6.92 16.02
C LYS A 73 16.53 -5.61 15.29
N LEU A 74 16.53 -5.61 13.96
CA LEU A 74 16.26 -4.43 13.16
C LEU A 74 14.85 -3.88 13.43
N THR A 75 13.85 -4.74 13.39
CA THR A 75 12.45 -4.37 13.60
C THR A 75 12.18 -3.99 15.05
N ARG A 76 12.85 -4.65 16.00
CA ARG A 76 12.82 -4.27 17.43
C ARG A 76 13.37 -2.88 17.69
N ASP A 77 14.56 -2.58 17.15
CA ASP A 77 15.18 -1.27 17.29
C ASP A 77 14.33 -0.16 16.64
N PHE A 78 13.71 -0.48 15.50
CA PHE A 78 12.76 0.41 14.83
C PHE A 78 11.52 0.69 15.70
N LEU A 79 10.88 -0.35 16.26
CA LEU A 79 9.73 -0.18 17.15
C LEU A 79 10.09 0.65 18.38
N ALA A 80 11.25 0.40 18.99
CA ALA A 80 11.73 1.16 20.14
C ALA A 80 11.91 2.65 19.81
N LEU A 81 12.42 2.97 18.62
CA LEU A 81 12.55 4.34 18.13
C LEU A 81 11.19 5.00 17.95
N VAL A 82 10.28 4.34 17.25
CA VAL A 82 8.92 4.85 16.95
C VAL A 82 8.14 5.07 18.26
N ALA A 83 8.23 4.12 19.21
CA ALA A 83 7.60 4.22 20.52
C ALA A 83 8.16 5.38 21.35
N ALA A 84 9.48 5.57 21.36
CA ALA A 84 10.12 6.68 22.07
C ALA A 84 9.70 8.06 21.54
N GLN A 85 9.44 8.15 20.25
CA GLN A 85 8.92 9.37 19.59
C GLN A 85 7.41 9.56 19.77
N GLY A 86 6.72 8.62 20.44
CA GLY A 86 5.25 8.68 20.62
C GLY A 86 4.46 8.52 19.30
N ARG A 87 5.03 7.86 18.30
CA ARG A 87 4.45 7.71 16.96
C ARG A 87 3.99 6.27 16.65
N ALA A 88 3.82 5.45 17.68
CA ALA A 88 3.39 4.06 17.52
C ALA A 88 1.99 3.95 16.85
N ASN A 89 1.13 4.95 17.06
CA ASN A 89 -0.19 5.03 16.42
C ASN A 89 -0.14 5.12 14.88
N VAL A 90 1.00 5.51 14.32
CA VAL A 90 1.19 5.64 12.85
C VAL A 90 1.87 4.38 12.26
N LEU A 91 2.07 3.34 13.07
CA LEU A 91 2.74 2.11 12.63
C LEU A 91 2.01 1.40 11.49
N PRO A 92 0.65 1.30 11.47
CA PRO A 92 -0.06 0.73 10.32
C PRO A 92 0.20 1.47 9.01
N GLU A 93 0.27 2.80 9.06
CA GLU A 93 0.58 3.62 7.88
C GLU A 93 2.06 3.48 7.46
N MET A 94 2.96 3.26 8.44
CA MET A 94 4.37 2.97 8.15
C MET A 94 4.50 1.61 7.46
N ALA A 95 3.75 0.58 7.89
CA ALA A 95 3.70 -0.73 7.25
C ALA A 95 3.17 -0.62 5.81
N ALA A 96 2.06 0.08 5.60
CA ALA A 96 1.52 0.30 4.26
C ALA A 96 2.51 1.03 3.34
N ALA A 97 3.20 2.06 3.84
CA ALA A 97 4.22 2.79 3.09
C ALA A 97 5.45 1.91 2.78
N TYR A 98 5.87 1.04 3.70
CA TYR A 98 6.94 0.09 3.50
C TYR A 98 6.60 -0.91 2.38
N HIS A 99 5.43 -1.54 2.44
CA HIS A 99 4.98 -2.46 1.39
C HIS A 99 4.89 -1.79 0.02
N ALA A 100 4.42 -0.54 -0.04
CA ALA A 100 4.39 0.22 -1.29
C ALA A 100 5.80 0.43 -1.88
N MET A 101 6.84 0.59 -1.03
CA MET A 101 8.23 0.70 -1.48
C MET A 101 8.79 -0.65 -1.94
N VAL A 102 8.47 -1.74 -1.23
CA VAL A 102 8.86 -3.11 -1.63
C VAL A 102 8.22 -3.48 -2.97
N ASP A 103 6.93 -3.19 -3.14
CA ASP A 103 6.22 -3.41 -4.40
C ASP A 103 6.86 -2.62 -5.56
N ALA A 104 7.18 -1.33 -5.32
CA ALA A 104 7.84 -0.49 -6.31
C ALA A 104 9.23 -1.01 -6.71
N GLU A 105 10.03 -1.48 -5.76
CA GLU A 105 11.34 -2.09 -6.03
C GLU A 105 11.23 -3.34 -6.91
N ARG A 106 10.16 -4.12 -6.72
CA ARG A 106 9.87 -5.34 -7.50
C ARG A 106 9.14 -5.08 -8.81
N GLY A 107 8.75 -3.85 -9.07
CA GLY A 107 7.92 -3.50 -10.21
C GLY A 107 6.49 -4.05 -10.11
N ILE A 108 6.01 -4.31 -8.89
CA ILE A 108 4.65 -4.76 -8.62
C ILE A 108 3.75 -3.54 -8.50
N VAL A 109 2.65 -3.53 -9.24
CA VAL A 109 1.64 -2.47 -9.18
C VAL A 109 0.34 -3.05 -8.67
N ARG A 110 -0.19 -2.51 -7.56
CA ARG A 110 -1.51 -2.90 -7.04
C ARG A 110 -2.59 -2.08 -7.73
N ALA A 111 -3.54 -2.79 -8.35
CA ALA A 111 -4.70 -2.21 -8.99
C ALA A 111 -5.95 -2.57 -8.17
N ARG A 112 -6.62 -1.57 -7.61
CA ARG A 112 -7.94 -1.78 -7.02
C ARG A 112 -8.98 -1.77 -8.13
N VAL A 113 -9.64 -2.91 -8.34
CA VAL A 113 -10.61 -3.09 -9.42
C VAL A 113 -11.99 -3.31 -8.82
N ARG A 114 -12.93 -2.42 -9.13
CA ARG A 114 -14.35 -2.62 -8.82
C ARG A 114 -15.03 -3.27 -10.01
N THR A 115 -15.78 -4.33 -9.77
CA THR A 115 -16.50 -5.11 -10.78
C THR A 115 -17.94 -5.34 -10.34
N ALA A 116 -18.87 -5.46 -11.29
CA ALA A 116 -20.28 -5.76 -10.98
C ALA A 116 -20.47 -7.18 -10.43
N VAL A 117 -19.65 -8.12 -10.88
CA VAL A 117 -19.67 -9.55 -10.50
C VAL A 117 -18.24 -10.00 -10.23
N ALA A 118 -18.08 -10.97 -9.36
CA ALA A 118 -16.76 -11.54 -9.04
C ALA A 118 -16.09 -12.11 -10.31
N LEU A 119 -14.81 -11.76 -10.50
CA LEU A 119 -14.01 -12.23 -11.63
C LEU A 119 -13.57 -13.67 -11.41
N THR A 120 -13.59 -14.46 -12.47
CA THR A 120 -12.91 -15.75 -12.50
C THR A 120 -11.38 -15.54 -12.53
N ASP A 121 -10.60 -16.56 -12.17
CA ASP A 121 -9.14 -16.47 -12.17
C ASP A 121 -8.59 -16.16 -13.59
N ALA A 122 -9.21 -16.70 -14.63
CA ALA A 122 -8.84 -16.43 -16.02
C ALA A 122 -9.10 -14.97 -16.43
N GLU A 123 -10.23 -14.42 -16.02
CA GLU A 123 -10.58 -13.02 -16.26
C GLU A 123 -9.65 -12.08 -15.48
N ARG A 124 -9.33 -12.42 -14.22
CA ARG A 124 -8.39 -11.67 -13.39
C ARG A 124 -7.00 -11.61 -14.02
N GLN A 125 -6.49 -12.75 -14.52
CA GLN A 125 -5.20 -12.80 -15.23
C GLN A 125 -5.22 -11.98 -16.52
N THR A 126 -6.30 -12.11 -17.31
CA THR A 126 -6.47 -11.36 -18.56
C THR A 126 -6.51 -9.85 -18.30
N LEU A 127 -7.24 -9.43 -17.27
CA LEU A 127 -7.36 -8.02 -16.87
C LEU A 127 -6.01 -7.49 -16.37
N ALA A 128 -5.30 -8.25 -15.53
CA ALA A 128 -3.96 -7.89 -15.06
C ALA A 128 -3.00 -7.64 -16.23
N GLY A 129 -3.00 -8.54 -17.22
CA GLY A 129 -2.18 -8.40 -18.42
C GLY A 129 -2.54 -7.16 -19.28
N ARG A 130 -3.83 -6.83 -19.38
CA ARG A 130 -4.27 -5.62 -20.09
C ARG A 130 -3.86 -4.34 -19.35
N LEU A 131 -4.00 -4.33 -18.02
CA LEU A 131 -3.60 -3.19 -17.18
C LEU A 131 -2.08 -2.99 -17.23
N ALA A 132 -1.28 -4.07 -17.16
CA ALA A 132 0.17 -3.99 -17.28
C ALA A 132 0.60 -3.33 -18.59
N ARG A 133 0.05 -3.78 -19.74
CA ARG A 133 0.33 -3.20 -21.05
C ARG A 133 -0.11 -1.74 -21.17
N ALA A 134 -1.24 -1.36 -20.56
CA ALA A 134 -1.71 0.02 -20.54
C ALA A 134 -0.77 0.93 -19.76
N LEU A 135 -0.25 0.46 -18.62
CA LEU A 135 0.72 1.19 -17.79
C LEU A 135 2.07 1.33 -18.51
N GLU A 136 2.57 0.27 -19.16
CA GLU A 136 3.82 0.33 -19.92
C GLU A 136 3.75 1.34 -21.06
N ARG A 137 2.67 1.34 -21.84
CA ARG A 137 2.45 2.33 -22.92
C ARG A 137 2.46 3.75 -22.40
N ARG A 138 1.85 3.97 -21.26
CA ARG A 138 1.77 5.30 -20.64
C ARG A 138 3.12 5.76 -20.09
N ASN A 139 3.89 4.85 -19.49
CA ASN A 139 5.25 5.16 -19.04
C ASN A 139 6.17 5.49 -20.23
N ALA A 140 5.98 4.84 -21.37
CA ALA A 140 6.72 5.11 -22.60
C ALA A 140 6.37 6.48 -23.22
N THR A 141 5.14 7.01 -23.01
CA THR A 141 4.70 8.30 -23.54
C THR A 141 4.99 9.51 -22.62
N GLY A 142 5.70 9.30 -21.51
CA GLY A 142 6.19 10.39 -20.63
C GLY A 142 5.10 11.13 -19.83
N SER A 143 3.86 10.61 -19.78
CA SER A 143 2.76 11.21 -19.02
C SER A 143 2.88 10.86 -17.52
N SER A 144 3.73 11.59 -16.82
CA SER A 144 4.12 11.42 -15.40
C SER A 144 3.06 11.85 -14.40
N ALA A 145 1.78 11.62 -14.62
CA ALA A 145 0.74 11.97 -13.65
C ALA A 145 0.54 10.94 -12.51
N ALA A 146 1.28 9.83 -12.52
CA ALA A 146 1.25 8.80 -11.47
C ALA A 146 2.50 8.79 -10.58
N ALA A 147 3.20 9.91 -10.44
CA ALA A 147 4.41 10.05 -9.61
C ALA A 147 4.15 9.97 -8.09
N GLY A 148 3.01 9.46 -7.66
CA GLY A 148 2.69 9.22 -6.24
C GLY A 148 3.20 7.89 -5.68
N ALA A 149 3.47 6.89 -6.52
CA ALA A 149 4.06 5.61 -6.14
C ALA A 149 5.46 5.53 -6.76
N GLY A 150 6.48 5.80 -5.96
CA GLY A 150 7.87 5.92 -6.35
C GLY A 150 8.34 4.81 -7.30
N GLY A 151 8.91 5.22 -8.41
CA GLY A 151 9.73 4.33 -9.20
C GLY A 151 9.49 4.45 -10.70
N HIS A 152 10.49 4.92 -11.42
CA HIS A 152 10.64 4.82 -12.89
C HIS A 152 10.97 3.36 -13.31
N GLY A 153 10.33 2.39 -12.62
CA GLY A 153 10.56 0.96 -12.81
C GLY A 153 9.65 0.38 -13.89
N ARG A 154 10.19 -0.58 -14.60
CA ARG A 154 9.45 -1.45 -15.52
C ARG A 154 8.37 -2.16 -14.70
N VAL A 155 7.10 -2.09 -15.12
CA VAL A 155 6.01 -2.82 -14.47
C VAL A 155 6.23 -4.31 -14.75
N SER A 156 6.56 -5.09 -13.71
CA SER A 156 6.79 -6.53 -13.83
C SER A 156 5.50 -7.31 -13.65
N GLN A 157 4.64 -6.85 -12.76
CA GLN A 157 3.40 -7.55 -12.41
C GLN A 157 2.33 -6.56 -11.93
N VAL A 158 1.07 -6.82 -12.30
CA VAL A 158 -0.09 -6.12 -11.76
C VAL A 158 -0.87 -7.09 -10.86
N VAL A 159 -1.01 -6.74 -9.60
CA VAL A 159 -1.83 -7.47 -8.61
C VAL A 159 -3.19 -6.79 -8.52
N ILE A 160 -4.25 -7.56 -8.76
CA ILE A 160 -5.62 -7.06 -8.71
C ILE A 160 -6.19 -7.27 -7.30
N GLU A 161 -6.59 -6.16 -6.66
CA GLU A 161 -7.41 -6.14 -5.45
C GLU A 161 -8.85 -5.93 -5.88
N GLU A 162 -9.63 -7.00 -5.92
CA GLU A 162 -11.00 -6.98 -6.39
C GLU A 162 -11.97 -6.53 -5.31
N VAL A 163 -12.90 -5.64 -5.69
CA VAL A 163 -14.05 -5.22 -4.89
C VAL A 163 -15.32 -5.39 -5.72
N VAL A 164 -16.21 -6.26 -5.31
CA VAL A 164 -17.49 -6.43 -5.98
C VAL A 164 -18.42 -5.28 -5.60
N ASP A 165 -18.88 -4.52 -6.59
CA ASP A 165 -19.76 -3.38 -6.44
C ASP A 165 -21.03 -3.59 -7.30
N PRO A 166 -22.13 -4.04 -6.70
CA PRO A 166 -23.38 -4.32 -7.42
C PRO A 166 -24.05 -3.09 -8.04
N THR A 167 -23.58 -1.87 -7.73
CA THR A 167 -24.11 -0.64 -8.32
C THR A 167 -23.62 -0.41 -9.74
N LEU A 168 -22.56 -1.10 -10.16
CA LEU A 168 -22.09 -1.08 -11.55
C LEU A 168 -23.03 -1.92 -12.42
N MET A 169 -23.52 -1.35 -13.53
CA MET A 169 -24.31 -2.10 -14.53
C MET A 169 -23.50 -3.20 -15.23
N GLY A 170 -22.15 -3.12 -15.20
CA GLY A 170 -21.23 -4.08 -15.80
C GLY A 170 -19.89 -3.46 -16.16
N GLY A 171 -18.93 -4.32 -16.52
CA GLY A 171 -17.56 -3.91 -16.78
C GLY A 171 -16.75 -3.75 -15.49
N PHE A 172 -15.73 -2.88 -15.52
CA PHE A 172 -14.84 -2.65 -14.37
C PHE A 172 -14.40 -1.18 -14.28
N VAL A 173 -14.05 -0.78 -13.06
CA VAL A 173 -13.34 0.48 -12.79
C VAL A 173 -12.06 0.14 -12.04
N ALA A 174 -10.90 0.39 -12.64
CA ALA A 174 -9.60 0.13 -12.05
C ALA A 174 -8.95 1.44 -11.56
N GLU A 175 -8.52 1.45 -10.30
CA GLU A 175 -7.75 2.53 -9.69
C GLU A 175 -6.31 2.05 -9.45
N ILE A 176 -5.34 2.74 -10.02
CA ILE A 176 -3.93 2.39 -9.96
C ILE A 176 -3.11 3.65 -9.64
N GLY A 177 -2.58 3.76 -8.42
CA GLY A 177 -1.71 4.88 -8.05
C GLY A 177 -2.30 6.27 -8.32
N GLY A 178 -3.63 6.43 -8.17
CA GLY A 178 -4.36 7.68 -8.46
C GLY A 178 -4.83 7.81 -9.92
N LEU A 179 -4.50 6.85 -10.79
CA LEU A 179 -5.06 6.74 -12.12
C LEU A 179 -6.36 5.93 -12.07
N ILE A 180 -7.43 6.48 -12.63
CA ILE A 180 -8.71 5.78 -12.78
C ILE A 180 -8.87 5.36 -14.24
N LEU A 181 -9.00 4.06 -14.47
CA LEU A 181 -9.31 3.46 -15.76
C LEU A 181 -10.75 2.96 -15.71
N ASP A 182 -11.65 3.71 -16.37
CA ASP A 182 -13.07 3.39 -16.43
C ASP A 182 -13.38 2.57 -17.68
N GLY A 183 -13.60 1.28 -17.48
CA GLY A 183 -14.09 0.31 -18.45
C GLY A 183 -15.55 -0.11 -18.18
N SER A 184 -16.31 0.63 -17.37
CA SER A 184 -17.71 0.33 -17.08
C SER A 184 -18.62 0.55 -18.28
N LEU A 185 -19.75 -0.15 -18.30
CA LEU A 185 -20.78 0.07 -19.34
C LEU A 185 -21.35 1.48 -19.26
N ASP A 186 -21.55 2.01 -18.06
CA ASP A 186 -22.03 3.39 -17.84
C ASP A 186 -21.07 4.42 -18.44
N GLY A 187 -19.77 4.27 -18.19
CA GLY A 187 -18.75 5.15 -18.76
C GLY A 187 -18.68 5.05 -20.30
N GLN A 188 -18.89 3.85 -20.87
CA GLN A 188 -18.94 3.67 -22.32
C GLN A 188 -20.18 4.34 -22.93
N LEU A 189 -21.34 4.15 -22.33
CA LEU A 189 -22.58 4.79 -22.77
C LEU A 189 -22.50 6.32 -22.67
N ALA A 190 -21.94 6.85 -21.60
CA ALA A 190 -21.74 8.30 -21.46
C ALA A 190 -20.83 8.85 -22.56
N ARG A 191 -19.73 8.17 -22.87
CA ARG A 191 -18.83 8.55 -23.97
C ARG A 191 -19.53 8.50 -25.36
N LEU A 192 -20.35 7.48 -25.60
CA LEU A 192 -21.12 7.38 -26.83
C LEU A 192 -22.13 8.52 -26.96
N ARG A 193 -22.89 8.83 -25.89
CA ARG A 193 -23.82 9.98 -25.87
C ARG A 193 -23.09 11.29 -26.15
N GLN A 194 -21.94 11.52 -25.57
CA GLN A 194 -21.13 12.72 -25.82
C GLN A 194 -20.65 12.83 -27.28
N ARG A 195 -20.25 11.68 -27.89
CA ARG A 195 -19.86 11.67 -29.32
C ARG A 195 -21.02 11.98 -30.23
N LEU A 196 -22.20 11.41 -29.97
CA LEU A 196 -23.42 11.67 -30.75
C LEU A 196 -23.95 13.10 -30.59
N ALA A 197 -23.71 13.75 -29.46
CA ALA A 197 -24.10 15.12 -29.21
C ALA A 197 -23.15 16.17 -29.85
N ARG A 198 -21.96 15.74 -30.29
CA ARG A 198 -20.95 16.62 -30.92
C ARG A 198 -20.86 16.45 -32.46
N GLY A 199 -21.51 15.45 -33.03
CA GLY A 199 -21.59 15.23 -34.47
C GLY A 199 -22.91 15.69 -35.01
#